data_2a4352cf1f0dafa11fadf89ec96c8add
#
_entry.id   2a4352cf1f0dafa11fadf89ec96c8add
#
_cell.length_a   1.000
_cell.length_b   1.000
_cell.length_c   1.000
_cell.angle_alpha   90.00
_cell.angle_beta   90.00
_cell.angle_gamma   90.00
#
_symmetry.space_group_name_H-M   'P 1'
#
loop_
_entity.id
_entity.type
_entity.pdbx_description
1 polymer ?
#
loop_
_entity_poly.entity_id
_entity_poly.type
_entity_poly.pdbx_seq_one_letter_code
_entity_poly.pdbx_strand_id
1 'polypeptide(L)'
;MVNGKAPFSAKDRSNVMTEIVSEKTKERYYFIDALRGLALINMVLYHFSYDIFVIYGQKPDWLGSPAAFFWQQGICWSFILISGFSWRFGKAGNLKRGLFLNGLGLLITVVTWLVIPDEVIFFGILNFIGCAVLLTIPFSKLGEKIPSLLGAGICLILFALTYHIQSGYLQLGGEILNLPDALYSGVLTILGFPGPGFYSSDYFPILPWIFLYWTGWFLYPLIMKSKGIRRFLSIRIPLLSSIGKKTIWVYVLHQPILMGICIAWSSFFL
;
A
#
# COMPACT_ATOMS: atom_id res chain seq x y z
N MET A 1 58.24 -25.49 -7.04
CA MET A 1 57.56 -25.15 -8.29
C MET A 1 56.32 -24.36 -7.93
N VAL A 2 56.34 -23.04 -8.14
CA VAL A 2 55.21 -22.12 -7.84
C VAL A 2 54.39 -22.00 -9.10
N ASN A 3 53.16 -22.55 -9.07
CA ASN A 3 52.16 -22.40 -10.16
C ASN A 3 51.68 -20.98 -10.25
N GLY A 4 52.29 -20.16 -11.12
CA GLY A 4 51.80 -18.83 -11.50
C GLY A 4 50.51 -18.96 -12.31
N LYS A 5 49.38 -18.55 -11.73
CA LYS A 5 48.16 -18.32 -12.51
C LYS A 5 48.41 -17.19 -13.49
N ALA A 6 48.19 -17.44 -14.78
CA ALA A 6 48.30 -16.41 -15.82
C ALA A 6 47.39 -15.21 -15.53
N PRO A 7 47.85 -13.97 -15.78
CA PRO A 7 47.02 -12.79 -15.52
C PRO A 7 45.84 -12.75 -16.50
N PHE A 8 44.65 -12.43 -15.96
CA PHE A 8 43.38 -12.24 -16.72
C PHE A 8 43.62 -11.38 -17.94
N SER A 9 43.19 -11.87 -19.12
CA SER A 9 43.26 -11.15 -20.39
C SER A 9 42.48 -9.84 -20.31
N ALA A 10 42.94 -8.81 -21.02
CA ALA A 10 42.22 -7.52 -21.13
C ALA A 10 40.78 -7.72 -21.62
N LYS A 11 40.51 -8.74 -22.46
CA LYS A 11 39.20 -9.11 -22.96
C LYS A 11 38.32 -9.72 -21.86
N ASP A 12 38.90 -10.51 -20.94
CA ASP A 12 38.16 -11.07 -19.79
C ASP A 12 37.79 -9.99 -18.79
N ARG A 13 38.67 -9.01 -18.57
CA ARG A 13 38.36 -7.82 -17.72
C ARG A 13 37.28 -6.95 -18.34
N SER A 14 37.28 -6.76 -19.67
CA SER A 14 36.23 -6.04 -20.39
C SER A 14 34.87 -6.75 -20.31
N ASN A 15 34.86 -8.08 -20.47
CA ASN A 15 33.63 -8.85 -20.36
C ASN A 15 33.08 -8.88 -18.92
N VAL A 16 33.92 -9.04 -17.91
CA VAL A 16 33.55 -8.98 -16.49
C VAL A 16 33.06 -7.56 -16.11
N MET A 17 33.73 -6.51 -16.61
CA MET A 17 33.27 -5.14 -16.41
C MET A 17 31.94 -4.87 -17.12
N THR A 18 31.73 -5.40 -18.32
CA THR A 18 30.46 -5.27 -19.06
C THR A 18 29.34 -6.06 -18.38
N GLU A 19 29.59 -7.24 -17.84
CA GLU A 19 28.64 -7.99 -17.03
C GLU A 19 28.32 -7.26 -15.70
N ILE A 20 29.33 -6.76 -14.99
CA ILE A 20 29.14 -5.97 -13.75
C ILE A 20 28.38 -4.68 -13.99
N VAL A 21 28.61 -4.00 -15.13
CA VAL A 21 27.88 -2.78 -15.50
C VAL A 21 26.46 -3.13 -15.99
N SER A 22 26.27 -4.26 -16.67
CA SER A 22 24.95 -4.76 -17.10
C SER A 22 24.09 -5.21 -15.92
N GLU A 23 24.68 -5.80 -14.86
CA GLU A 23 23.94 -6.18 -13.66
C GLU A 23 23.52 -4.97 -12.78
N LYS A 24 24.13 -3.80 -12.98
CA LYS A 24 23.92 -2.61 -12.14
C LYS A 24 22.80 -1.67 -12.60
N THR A 25 22.23 -1.81 -13.76
CA THR A 25 21.08 -0.99 -14.18
C THR A 25 19.78 -1.78 -14.11
N LYS A 26 19.33 -2.10 -12.90
CA LYS A 26 17.96 -2.55 -12.69
C LYS A 26 17.02 -1.44 -13.24
N GLU A 27 16.41 -1.71 -14.39
CA GLU A 27 15.49 -0.76 -15.06
C GLU A 27 14.50 -0.22 -14.02
N ARG A 28 14.52 1.09 -13.77
CA ARG A 28 13.64 1.72 -12.79
C ARG A 28 12.45 2.35 -13.49
N TYR A 29 11.27 1.95 -13.09
CA TYR A 29 10.02 2.45 -13.63
C TYR A 29 9.55 3.69 -12.85
N TYR A 30 10.09 4.87 -13.25
CA TYR A 30 9.87 6.15 -12.56
C TYR A 30 8.42 6.60 -12.54
N PHE A 31 7.62 6.20 -13.54
CA PHE A 31 6.20 6.52 -13.58
C PHE A 31 5.41 5.85 -12.45
N ILE A 32 5.81 4.64 -12.02
CA ILE A 32 5.23 3.99 -10.84
C ILE A 32 5.55 4.77 -9.57
N ASP A 33 6.78 5.27 -9.46
CA ASP A 33 7.13 6.18 -8.35
C ASP A 33 6.31 7.48 -8.43
N ALA A 34 6.05 8.01 -9.64
CA ALA A 34 5.22 9.19 -9.82
C ALA A 34 3.76 8.96 -9.41
N LEU A 35 3.18 7.81 -9.75
CA LEU A 35 1.83 7.44 -9.30
C LEU A 35 1.75 7.33 -7.77
N ARG A 36 2.77 6.75 -7.12
CA ARG A 36 2.84 6.75 -5.65
C ARG A 36 2.93 8.16 -5.08
N GLY A 37 3.74 9.02 -5.71
CA GLY A 37 3.88 10.42 -5.31
C GLY A 37 2.57 11.19 -5.42
N LEU A 38 1.80 10.95 -6.50
CA LEU A 38 0.48 11.54 -6.68
C LEU A 38 -0.51 11.07 -5.60
N ALA A 39 -0.54 9.76 -5.31
CA ALA A 39 -1.38 9.21 -4.25
C ALA A 39 -0.99 9.76 -2.88
N LEU A 40 0.32 9.93 -2.59
CA LEU A 40 0.80 10.56 -1.35
C LEU A 40 0.38 12.01 -1.20
N ILE A 41 0.46 12.81 -2.26
CA ILE A 41 0.01 14.21 -2.22
C ILE A 41 -1.49 14.27 -1.90
N ASN A 42 -2.29 13.44 -2.59
CA ASN A 42 -3.72 13.37 -2.32
C ASN A 42 -4.01 12.89 -0.89
N MET A 43 -3.25 11.93 -0.36
CA MET A 43 -3.35 11.48 1.03
C MET A 43 -3.09 12.63 2.01
N VAL A 44 -2.01 13.38 1.82
CA VAL A 44 -1.67 14.52 2.69
C VAL A 44 -2.77 15.58 2.64
N LEU A 45 -3.28 15.91 1.45
CA LEU A 45 -4.36 16.87 1.27
C LEU A 45 -5.67 16.38 1.91
N TYR A 46 -5.99 15.08 1.79
CA TYR A 46 -7.16 14.49 2.43
C TYR A 46 -7.08 14.59 3.95
N HIS A 47 -5.96 14.20 4.55
CA HIS A 47 -5.76 14.29 6.00
C HIS A 47 -5.76 15.75 6.50
N PHE A 48 -5.18 16.68 5.74
CA PHE A 48 -5.26 18.09 6.06
C PHE A 48 -6.71 18.60 6.05
N SER A 49 -7.50 18.16 5.05
CA SER A 49 -8.94 18.48 5.02
C SER A 49 -9.70 17.85 6.19
N TYR A 50 -9.35 16.61 6.56
CA TYR A 50 -9.91 15.93 7.73
C TYR A 50 -9.62 16.72 9.02
N ASP A 51 -8.37 17.11 9.23
CA ASP A 51 -7.97 17.87 10.40
C ASP A 51 -8.80 19.17 10.50
N ILE A 52 -8.84 19.97 9.44
CA ILE A 52 -9.55 21.27 9.44
C ILE A 52 -11.07 21.07 9.58
N PHE A 53 -11.66 20.19 8.80
CA PHE A 53 -13.12 20.09 8.70
C PHE A 53 -13.74 19.28 9.83
N VAL A 54 -13.09 18.22 10.28
CA VAL A 54 -13.62 17.30 11.28
C VAL A 54 -13.04 17.59 12.65
N ILE A 55 -11.72 17.53 12.84
CA ILE A 55 -11.11 17.73 14.15
C ILE A 55 -11.31 19.16 14.68
N TYR A 56 -11.08 20.17 13.81
CA TYR A 56 -11.30 21.59 14.18
C TYR A 56 -12.73 22.09 13.92
N GLY A 57 -13.64 21.19 13.49
CA GLY A 57 -15.09 21.43 13.44
C GLY A 57 -15.58 22.44 12.40
N GLN A 58 -14.79 22.79 11.39
CA GLN A 58 -15.19 23.77 10.36
C GLN A 58 -16.31 23.25 9.46
N LYS A 59 -16.33 21.96 9.16
CA LYS A 59 -17.38 21.27 8.38
C LYS A 59 -17.44 19.79 8.81
N PRO A 60 -17.99 19.47 9.99
CA PRO A 60 -17.98 18.09 10.52
C PRO A 60 -18.68 17.08 9.59
N ASP A 61 -19.71 17.50 8.85
CA ASP A 61 -20.44 16.63 7.90
C ASP A 61 -19.64 16.30 6.63
N TRP A 62 -18.48 16.92 6.40
CA TRP A 62 -17.67 16.70 5.21
C TRP A 62 -17.26 15.23 5.06
N LEU A 63 -16.92 14.56 6.15
CA LEU A 63 -16.47 13.16 6.14
C LEU A 63 -17.52 12.21 5.57
N GLY A 64 -18.82 12.46 5.84
CA GLY A 64 -19.95 11.71 5.30
C GLY A 64 -20.31 12.05 3.85
N SER A 65 -19.65 13.02 3.23
CA SER A 65 -19.95 13.42 1.87
C SER A 65 -19.47 12.39 0.83
N PRO A 66 -20.22 12.20 -0.29
CA PRO A 66 -19.76 11.34 -1.38
C PRO A 66 -18.40 11.76 -1.94
N ALA A 67 -18.08 13.06 -1.96
CA ALA A 67 -16.81 13.57 -2.44
C ALA A 67 -15.64 13.11 -1.57
N ALA A 68 -15.76 13.21 -0.25
CA ALA A 68 -14.75 12.71 0.69
C ALA A 68 -14.57 11.19 0.57
N PHE A 69 -15.68 10.45 0.48
CA PHE A 69 -15.66 9.00 0.32
C PHE A 69 -14.92 8.58 -0.96
N PHE A 70 -15.30 9.08 -2.13
CA PHE A 70 -14.64 8.70 -3.39
C PHE A 70 -13.19 9.15 -3.45
N TRP A 71 -12.85 10.28 -2.85
CA TRP A 71 -11.46 10.76 -2.77
C TRP A 71 -10.61 9.83 -1.92
N GLN A 72 -11.09 9.45 -0.72
CA GLN A 72 -10.43 8.48 0.15
C GLN A 72 -10.23 7.13 -0.54
N GLN A 73 -11.30 6.59 -1.14
CA GLN A 73 -11.24 5.32 -1.85
C GLN A 73 -10.23 5.36 -3.00
N GLY A 74 -10.20 6.43 -3.78
CA GLY A 74 -9.24 6.61 -4.88
C GLY A 74 -7.79 6.57 -4.40
N ILE A 75 -7.49 7.22 -3.26
CA ILE A 75 -6.18 7.19 -2.63
C ILE A 75 -5.83 5.76 -2.19
N CYS A 76 -6.71 5.12 -1.42
CA CYS A 76 -6.47 3.80 -0.84
C CYS A 76 -6.30 2.73 -1.93
N TRP A 77 -7.21 2.69 -2.91
CA TRP A 77 -7.15 1.72 -4.00
C TRP A 77 -5.88 1.88 -4.84
N SER A 78 -5.50 3.12 -5.14
CA SER A 78 -4.26 3.40 -5.88
C SER A 78 -3.04 2.87 -5.13
N PHE A 79 -2.93 3.16 -3.83
CA PHE A 79 -1.83 2.70 -2.99
C PHE A 79 -1.73 1.17 -2.93
N ILE A 80 -2.86 0.50 -2.71
CA ILE A 80 -2.93 -0.95 -2.57
C ILE A 80 -2.60 -1.64 -3.90
N LEU A 81 -3.20 -1.19 -5.02
CA LEU A 81 -2.92 -1.73 -6.36
C LEU A 81 -1.46 -1.55 -6.76
N ILE A 82 -0.89 -0.35 -6.59
CA ILE A 82 0.52 -0.06 -6.91
C ILE A 82 1.44 -0.89 -6.01
N SER A 83 1.09 -1.11 -4.75
CA SER A 83 1.88 -1.93 -3.83
C SER A 83 1.90 -3.40 -4.27
N GLY A 84 0.76 -3.97 -4.63
CA GLY A 84 0.64 -5.31 -5.16
C GLY A 84 1.40 -5.50 -6.48
N PHE A 85 1.24 -4.56 -7.42
CA PHE A 85 1.99 -4.53 -8.68
C PHE A 85 3.51 -4.54 -8.44
N SER A 86 3.95 -3.74 -7.47
CA SER A 86 5.37 -3.53 -7.18
C SER A 86 6.02 -4.69 -6.42
N TRP A 87 5.25 -5.64 -5.90
CA TRP A 87 5.76 -6.77 -5.14
C TRP A 87 6.83 -7.57 -5.90
N ARG A 88 6.64 -7.76 -7.21
CA ARG A 88 7.55 -8.53 -8.06
C ARG A 88 8.92 -7.85 -8.28
N PHE A 89 9.01 -6.53 -8.16
CA PHE A 89 10.29 -5.82 -8.26
C PHE A 89 11.22 -6.07 -7.07
N GLY A 90 10.65 -6.40 -5.91
CA GLY A 90 11.37 -6.58 -4.65
C GLY A 90 11.39 -8.02 -4.13
N LYS A 91 11.17 -9.05 -4.97
CA LYS A 91 10.91 -10.44 -4.56
C LYS A 91 11.89 -10.96 -3.49
N ALA A 92 13.19 -10.71 -3.65
CA ALA A 92 14.22 -11.16 -2.71
C ALA A 92 14.18 -10.45 -1.34
N GLY A 93 13.66 -9.22 -1.26
CA GLY A 93 13.61 -8.42 -0.04
C GLY A 93 12.23 -8.37 0.64
N ASN A 94 11.22 -9.04 0.07
CA ASN A 94 9.84 -8.89 0.54
C ASN A 94 9.63 -9.38 1.98
N LEU A 95 10.35 -10.42 2.45
CA LEU A 95 10.25 -10.83 3.85
C LEU A 95 10.66 -9.69 4.80
N LYS A 96 11.85 -9.11 4.58
CA LYS A 96 12.34 -7.98 5.40
C LYS A 96 11.41 -6.78 5.30
N ARG A 97 10.95 -6.46 4.09
CA ARG A 97 10.00 -5.36 3.84
C ARG A 97 8.68 -5.55 4.57
N GLY A 98 8.09 -6.75 4.51
CA GLY A 98 6.83 -7.05 5.18
C GLY A 98 6.96 -6.95 6.70
N LEU A 99 8.01 -7.51 7.29
CA LEU A 99 8.30 -7.40 8.72
C LEU A 99 8.55 -5.95 9.15
N PHE A 100 9.31 -5.19 8.38
CA PHE A 100 9.58 -3.77 8.66
C PHE A 100 8.29 -2.93 8.65
N LEU A 101 7.40 -3.14 7.65
CA LEU A 101 6.13 -2.40 7.57
C LEU A 101 5.20 -2.75 8.74
N ASN A 102 5.13 -4.02 9.14
CA ASN A 102 4.37 -4.42 10.33
C ASN A 102 4.93 -3.82 11.61
N GLY A 103 6.25 -3.83 11.79
CA GLY A 103 6.90 -3.18 12.93
C GLY A 103 6.61 -1.69 13.00
N LEU A 104 6.66 -1.01 11.86
CA LEU A 104 6.33 0.41 11.77
C LEU A 104 4.84 0.69 12.03
N GLY A 105 3.93 -0.16 11.52
CA GLY A 105 2.50 -0.06 11.80
C GLY A 105 2.19 -0.27 13.29
N LEU A 106 2.83 -1.25 13.94
CA LEU A 106 2.72 -1.45 15.39
C LEU A 106 3.26 -0.24 16.17
N LEU A 107 4.35 0.36 15.75
CA LEU A 107 4.87 1.58 16.36
C LEU A 107 3.84 2.72 16.28
N ILE A 108 3.18 2.90 15.13
CA ILE A 108 2.12 3.91 14.97
C ILE A 108 0.95 3.61 15.90
N THR A 109 0.51 2.34 16.00
CA THR A 109 -0.54 1.93 16.95
C THR A 109 -0.18 2.33 18.37
N VAL A 110 1.03 2.03 18.84
CA VAL A 110 1.49 2.37 20.20
C VAL A 110 1.54 3.88 20.41
N VAL A 111 2.09 4.61 19.43
CA VAL A 111 2.20 6.08 19.52
C VAL A 111 0.81 6.73 19.55
N THR A 112 -0.10 6.36 18.67
CA THR A 112 -1.46 6.93 18.65
C THR A 112 -2.24 6.56 19.89
N TRP A 113 -2.13 5.34 20.39
CA TRP A 113 -2.76 4.92 21.65
C TRP A 113 -2.30 5.73 22.86
N LEU A 114 -1.00 6.09 22.93
CA LEU A 114 -0.43 6.85 24.04
C LEU A 114 -0.66 8.36 23.93
N VAL A 115 -0.64 8.91 22.70
CA VAL A 115 -0.63 10.38 22.47
C VAL A 115 -2.03 10.91 22.13
N ILE A 116 -2.85 10.12 21.40
CA ILE A 116 -4.16 10.54 20.89
C ILE A 116 -5.09 9.32 20.93
N PRO A 117 -5.50 8.84 22.13
CA PRO A 117 -6.29 7.62 22.28
C PRO A 117 -7.64 7.66 21.54
N ASP A 118 -8.24 8.84 21.35
CA ASP A 118 -9.48 9.03 20.59
C ASP A 118 -9.30 8.80 19.09
N GLU A 119 -8.06 8.88 18.59
CA GLU A 119 -7.69 8.66 17.17
C GLU A 119 -6.73 7.47 17.04
N VAL A 120 -6.91 6.44 17.88
CA VAL A 120 -6.04 5.26 17.82
C VAL A 120 -6.10 4.58 16.47
N ILE A 121 -4.93 4.21 15.94
CA ILE A 121 -4.79 3.44 14.71
C ILE A 121 -4.48 1.99 15.07
N PHE A 122 -5.47 1.12 14.92
CA PHE A 122 -5.30 -0.31 15.08
C PHE A 122 -5.39 -1.01 13.71
N PHE A 123 -4.32 -1.70 13.33
CA PHE A 123 -4.21 -2.40 12.06
C PHE A 123 -4.47 -1.49 10.84
N GLY A 124 -3.70 -0.39 10.78
CA GLY A 124 -3.75 0.57 9.68
C GLY A 124 -3.14 0.03 8.38
N ILE A 125 -3.14 0.88 7.35
CA ILE A 125 -2.69 0.49 6.00
C ILE A 125 -1.24 -0.05 5.94
N LEU A 126 -0.33 0.38 6.84
CA LEU A 126 1.04 -0.17 6.90
C LEU A 126 1.06 -1.62 7.39
N ASN A 127 0.25 -1.95 8.42
CA ASN A 127 0.09 -3.32 8.88
C ASN A 127 -0.52 -4.19 7.78
N PHE A 128 -1.58 -3.69 7.14
CA PHE A 128 -2.18 -4.38 6.01
C PHE A 128 -1.17 -4.66 4.89
N ILE A 129 -0.45 -3.63 4.38
CA ILE A 129 0.53 -3.82 3.30
C ILE A 129 1.66 -4.76 3.74
N GLY A 130 2.11 -4.65 5.00
CA GLY A 130 3.10 -5.56 5.58
C GLY A 130 2.63 -7.01 5.54
N CYS A 131 1.42 -7.29 6.01
CA CYS A 131 0.79 -8.61 5.95
C CYS A 131 0.56 -9.07 4.51
N ALA A 132 0.06 -8.20 3.63
CA ALA A 132 -0.17 -8.53 2.23
C ALA A 132 1.13 -8.92 1.50
N VAL A 133 2.23 -8.21 1.78
CA VAL A 133 3.56 -8.58 1.25
C VAL A 133 3.97 -9.97 1.71
N LEU A 134 3.80 -10.29 2.99
CA LEU A 134 4.16 -11.60 3.57
C LEU A 134 3.26 -12.72 3.04
N LEU A 135 1.96 -12.53 3.04
CA LEU A 135 0.98 -13.49 2.53
C LEU A 135 1.17 -13.79 1.03
N THR A 136 1.67 -12.82 0.27
CA THR A 136 1.94 -13.00 -1.15
C THR A 136 3.17 -13.90 -1.39
N ILE A 137 4.07 -14.09 -0.42
CA ILE A 137 5.22 -15.00 -0.57
C ILE A 137 4.76 -16.45 -0.86
N PRO A 138 3.95 -17.10 0.00
CA PRO A 138 3.42 -18.43 -0.29
C PRO A 138 2.39 -18.40 -1.44
N PHE A 139 1.52 -17.38 -1.50
CA PHE A 139 0.52 -17.23 -2.54
C PHE A 139 1.14 -17.19 -3.94
N SER A 140 2.29 -16.57 -4.13
CA SER A 140 2.93 -16.42 -5.44
C SER A 140 3.21 -17.77 -6.11
N LYS A 141 3.50 -18.82 -5.33
CA LYS A 141 3.77 -20.17 -5.85
C LYS A 141 2.52 -20.79 -6.53
N LEU A 142 1.34 -20.50 -6.00
CA LEU A 142 0.06 -20.94 -6.56
C LEU A 142 -0.45 -19.96 -7.63
N GLY A 143 -0.39 -18.67 -7.34
CA GLY A 143 -0.89 -17.60 -8.21
C GLY A 143 -0.18 -17.54 -9.57
N GLU A 144 1.13 -17.88 -9.63
CA GLU A 144 1.89 -17.95 -10.89
C GLU A 144 1.36 -19.02 -11.87
N LYS A 145 0.58 -20.01 -11.39
CA LYS A 145 -0.07 -21.03 -12.22
C LYS A 145 -1.40 -20.56 -12.84
N ILE A 146 -1.95 -19.48 -12.33
CA ILE A 146 -3.25 -18.94 -12.79
C ILE A 146 -2.98 -17.91 -13.90
N PRO A 147 -3.71 -17.98 -15.04
CA PRO A 147 -3.64 -16.95 -16.07
C PRO A 147 -3.92 -15.56 -15.47
N SER A 148 -3.02 -14.60 -15.73
CA SER A 148 -3.02 -13.32 -15.02
C SER A 148 -4.32 -12.52 -15.16
N LEU A 149 -4.95 -12.54 -16.34
CA LEU A 149 -6.23 -11.86 -16.55
C LEU A 149 -7.35 -12.50 -15.73
N LEU A 150 -7.38 -13.84 -15.71
CA LEU A 150 -8.35 -14.61 -14.91
C LEU A 150 -8.15 -14.35 -13.41
N GLY A 151 -6.90 -14.41 -12.94
CA GLY A 151 -6.57 -14.14 -11.54
C GLY A 151 -6.94 -12.72 -11.11
N ALA A 152 -6.66 -11.71 -11.95
CA ALA A 152 -7.07 -10.33 -11.69
C ALA A 152 -8.60 -10.20 -11.63
N GLY A 153 -9.33 -10.82 -12.56
CA GLY A 153 -10.80 -10.81 -12.58
C GLY A 153 -11.41 -11.46 -11.34
N ILE A 154 -10.94 -12.66 -10.96
CA ILE A 154 -11.37 -13.34 -9.74
C ILE A 154 -11.13 -12.48 -8.50
N CYS A 155 -9.93 -11.89 -8.37
CA CYS A 155 -9.61 -11.03 -7.24
C CYS A 155 -10.51 -9.79 -7.18
N LEU A 156 -10.85 -9.15 -8.32
CA LEU A 156 -11.78 -8.02 -8.34
C LEU A 156 -13.20 -8.42 -7.93
N ILE A 157 -13.69 -9.59 -8.38
CA ILE A 157 -14.99 -10.12 -7.97
C ILE A 157 -15.00 -10.40 -6.46
N LEU A 158 -13.96 -11.05 -5.94
CA LEU A 158 -13.85 -11.32 -4.51
C LEU A 158 -13.73 -10.04 -3.69
N PHE A 159 -13.02 -9.02 -4.18
CA PHE A 159 -12.96 -7.71 -3.55
C PHE A 159 -14.35 -7.08 -3.47
N ALA A 160 -15.09 -7.04 -4.58
CA ALA A 160 -16.44 -6.47 -4.61
C ALA A 160 -17.40 -7.25 -3.70
N LEU A 161 -17.37 -8.58 -3.74
CA LEU A 161 -18.21 -9.44 -2.91
C LEU A 161 -17.99 -9.23 -1.41
N THR A 162 -16.72 -9.09 -1.00
CA THR A 162 -16.33 -8.98 0.42
C THR A 162 -16.17 -7.53 0.90
N TYR A 163 -16.50 -6.54 0.06
CA TYR A 163 -16.27 -5.12 0.37
C TYR A 163 -16.97 -4.68 1.66
N HIS A 164 -18.15 -5.21 1.93
CA HIS A 164 -18.96 -4.90 3.11
C HIS A 164 -18.79 -5.89 4.27
N ILE A 165 -17.77 -6.76 4.24
CA ILE A 165 -17.54 -7.78 5.26
C ILE A 165 -17.43 -7.19 6.67
N GLN A 166 -16.84 -6.01 6.80
CA GLN A 166 -16.73 -5.28 8.08
C GLN A 166 -18.09 -4.85 8.64
N SER A 167 -19.09 -4.70 7.78
CA SER A 167 -20.46 -4.33 8.12
C SER A 167 -21.38 -5.53 8.35
N GLY A 168 -20.84 -6.75 8.31
CA GLY A 168 -21.59 -7.97 8.66
C GLY A 168 -22.25 -8.68 7.48
N TYR A 169 -21.97 -8.29 6.23
CA TYR A 169 -22.60 -8.93 5.08
C TYR A 169 -21.69 -9.02 3.85
N LEU A 170 -22.04 -9.95 2.97
CA LEU A 170 -21.52 -10.02 1.60
C LEU A 170 -22.58 -9.47 0.64
N GLN A 171 -22.13 -8.79 -0.42
CA GLN A 171 -23.03 -8.23 -1.42
C GLN A 171 -22.60 -8.61 -2.83
N LEU A 172 -23.53 -9.14 -3.61
CA LEU A 172 -23.30 -9.47 -5.02
C LEU A 172 -24.56 -9.10 -5.84
N GLY A 173 -24.42 -8.19 -6.80
CA GLY A 173 -25.47 -7.85 -7.75
C GLY A 173 -26.80 -7.36 -7.14
N GLY A 174 -26.78 -6.84 -5.92
CA GLY A 174 -27.98 -6.40 -5.17
C GLY A 174 -28.47 -7.39 -4.11
N GLU A 175 -28.05 -8.65 -4.18
CA GLU A 175 -28.33 -9.65 -3.13
C GLU A 175 -27.39 -9.44 -1.95
N ILE A 176 -27.95 -9.51 -0.74
CA ILE A 176 -27.23 -9.36 0.54
C ILE A 176 -27.30 -10.67 1.30
N LEU A 177 -26.13 -11.21 1.65
CA LEU A 177 -25.99 -12.37 2.51
C LEU A 177 -25.39 -11.93 3.85
N ASN A 178 -26.19 -11.92 4.91
CA ASN A 178 -25.73 -11.62 6.25
C ASN A 178 -24.80 -12.72 6.77
N LEU A 179 -23.73 -12.31 7.43
CA LEU A 179 -22.76 -13.22 8.02
C LEU A 179 -23.12 -13.50 9.50
N PRO A 180 -22.76 -14.68 10.02
CA PRO A 180 -23.04 -15.01 11.42
C PRO A 180 -22.38 -14.05 12.41
N ASP A 181 -23.10 -13.58 13.42
CA ASP A 181 -22.62 -12.67 14.47
C ASP A 181 -21.43 -13.26 15.25
N ALA A 182 -21.32 -14.58 15.34
CA ALA A 182 -20.22 -15.28 15.98
C ALA A 182 -18.84 -14.93 15.38
N LEU A 183 -18.77 -14.51 14.12
CA LEU A 183 -17.53 -14.05 13.49
C LEU A 183 -17.05 -12.71 14.08
N TYR A 184 -17.97 -11.88 14.57
CA TYR A 184 -17.73 -10.51 15.04
C TYR A 184 -17.48 -10.45 16.56
N SER A 185 -16.80 -11.46 17.11
CA SER A 185 -16.42 -11.53 18.53
C SER A 185 -15.18 -10.70 18.89
N GLY A 186 -14.52 -10.09 17.92
CA GLY A 186 -13.26 -9.33 18.07
C GLY A 186 -11.99 -10.15 17.84
N VAL A 187 -12.04 -11.47 17.92
CA VAL A 187 -10.87 -12.34 17.68
C VAL A 187 -10.39 -12.25 16.22
N LEU A 188 -11.32 -12.10 15.29
CA LEU A 188 -11.04 -12.06 13.84
C LEU A 188 -10.95 -10.62 13.29
N THR A 189 -10.77 -9.61 14.14
CA THR A 189 -10.69 -8.21 13.74
C THR A 189 -9.64 -7.99 12.62
N ILE A 190 -8.44 -8.56 12.74
CA ILE A 190 -7.40 -8.40 11.70
C ILE A 190 -7.85 -8.95 10.34
N LEU A 191 -8.71 -9.94 10.31
CA LEU A 191 -9.22 -10.54 9.08
C LEU A 191 -10.35 -9.73 8.44
N GLY A 192 -11.02 -8.84 9.18
CA GLY A 192 -12.14 -8.03 8.67
C GLY A 192 -13.46 -8.24 9.41
N PHE A 193 -13.42 -8.90 10.58
CA PHE A 193 -14.60 -9.16 11.42
C PHE A 193 -14.42 -8.45 12.76
N PRO A 194 -14.58 -7.12 12.84
CA PRO A 194 -14.38 -6.36 14.06
C PRO A 194 -15.43 -6.72 15.10
N GLY A 195 -15.01 -6.73 16.38
CA GLY A 195 -15.92 -6.95 17.50
C GLY A 195 -16.82 -5.75 17.79
N PRO A 196 -17.86 -5.92 18.62
CA PRO A 196 -18.71 -4.81 19.02
C PRO A 196 -17.90 -3.71 19.71
N GLY A 197 -18.15 -2.45 19.34
CA GLY A 197 -17.45 -1.29 19.87
C GLY A 197 -16.00 -1.12 19.40
N PHE A 198 -15.54 -1.92 18.45
CA PHE A 198 -14.22 -1.73 17.85
C PHE A 198 -14.16 -0.40 17.09
N TYR A 199 -13.12 0.38 17.36
CA TYR A 199 -12.82 1.63 16.68
C TYR A 199 -11.35 1.71 16.27
N SER A 200 -11.10 2.24 15.10
CA SER A 200 -9.78 2.65 14.62
C SER A 200 -9.95 3.73 13.56
N SER A 201 -9.20 4.81 13.66
CA SER A 201 -9.28 5.92 12.70
C SER A 201 -8.68 5.59 11.32
N ASP A 202 -7.81 4.56 11.23
CA ASP A 202 -7.26 4.03 9.98
C ASP A 202 -7.28 2.50 10.06
N TYR A 203 -8.37 1.86 9.62
CA TYR A 203 -8.53 0.41 9.71
C TYR A 203 -8.56 -0.24 8.32
N PHE A 204 -7.53 -1.08 8.07
CA PHE A 204 -7.39 -1.83 6.82
C PHE A 204 -7.20 -3.32 7.10
N PRO A 205 -8.26 -4.08 7.39
CA PRO A 205 -8.15 -5.52 7.63
C PRO A 205 -7.68 -6.29 6.39
N ILE A 206 -7.33 -7.56 6.57
CA ILE A 206 -6.90 -8.40 5.46
C ILE A 206 -7.99 -8.48 4.37
N LEU A 207 -9.23 -8.79 4.76
CA LEU A 207 -10.39 -8.76 3.86
C LEU A 207 -11.10 -7.40 3.95
N PRO A 208 -11.48 -6.82 2.84
CA PRO A 208 -11.39 -7.30 1.45
C PRO A 208 -10.06 -6.93 0.75
N TRP A 209 -9.20 -6.14 1.36
CA TRP A 209 -8.10 -5.41 0.74
C TRP A 209 -7.03 -6.30 0.13
N ILE A 210 -6.86 -7.54 0.62
CA ILE A 210 -5.90 -8.50 0.05
C ILE A 210 -6.22 -8.84 -1.41
N PHE A 211 -7.50 -8.90 -1.76
CA PHE A 211 -7.90 -9.18 -3.14
C PHE A 211 -7.57 -8.02 -4.08
N LEU A 212 -7.73 -6.78 -3.63
CA LEU A 212 -7.30 -5.61 -4.39
C LEU A 212 -5.76 -5.58 -4.56
N TYR A 213 -5.02 -5.95 -3.52
CA TYR A 213 -3.57 -6.09 -3.57
C TYR A 213 -3.15 -7.16 -4.59
N TRP A 214 -3.78 -8.35 -4.56
CA TRP A 214 -3.49 -9.42 -5.51
C TRP A 214 -3.95 -9.09 -6.93
N THR A 215 -4.98 -8.28 -7.11
CA THR A 215 -5.31 -7.71 -8.42
C THR A 215 -4.11 -6.95 -8.98
N GLY A 216 -3.49 -6.06 -8.21
CA GLY A 216 -2.26 -5.37 -8.58
C GLY A 216 -1.12 -6.34 -8.92
N TRP A 217 -0.95 -7.41 -8.14
CA TRP A 217 0.04 -8.44 -8.37
C TRP A 217 -0.15 -9.20 -9.70
N PHE A 218 -1.41 -9.53 -10.06
CA PHE A 218 -1.76 -10.16 -11.33
C PHE A 218 -1.65 -9.21 -12.52
N LEU A 219 -1.85 -7.91 -12.33
CA LEU A 219 -1.67 -6.91 -13.40
C LEU A 219 -0.21 -6.77 -13.84
N TYR A 220 0.77 -7.09 -12.98
CA TYR A 220 2.18 -6.96 -13.32
C TYR A 220 2.58 -7.69 -14.61
N PRO A 221 2.37 -9.01 -14.80
CA PRO A 221 2.80 -9.69 -16.01
C PRO A 221 2.04 -9.21 -17.26
N LEU A 222 0.79 -8.78 -17.14
CA LEU A 222 -0.01 -8.24 -18.25
C LEU A 222 0.60 -6.93 -18.77
N ILE A 223 0.89 -6.02 -17.85
CA ILE A 223 1.44 -4.69 -18.17
C ILE A 223 2.88 -4.80 -18.64
N MET A 224 3.69 -5.61 -17.97
CA MET A 224 5.12 -5.75 -18.25
C MET A 224 5.43 -6.57 -19.51
N LYS A 225 4.45 -7.23 -20.12
CA LYS A 225 4.61 -7.93 -21.41
C LYS A 225 4.90 -6.98 -22.58
N SER A 226 4.29 -5.81 -22.58
CA SER A 226 4.41 -4.82 -23.66
C SER A 226 5.67 -3.97 -23.51
N LYS A 227 6.53 -3.96 -24.56
CA LYS A 227 7.72 -3.08 -24.64
C LYS A 227 7.33 -1.60 -24.60
N GLY A 228 6.24 -1.21 -25.30
CA GLY A 228 5.73 0.16 -25.32
C GLY A 228 5.31 0.64 -23.93
N ILE A 229 4.58 -0.21 -23.18
CA ILE A 229 4.16 0.12 -21.81
C ILE A 229 5.37 0.25 -20.87
N ARG A 230 6.36 -0.66 -20.97
CA ARG A 230 7.59 -0.53 -20.17
C ARG A 230 8.32 0.79 -20.42
N ARG A 231 8.42 1.21 -21.71
CA ARG A 231 9.02 2.52 -22.07
C ARG A 231 8.23 3.66 -21.45
N PHE A 232 6.90 3.61 -21.50
CA PHE A 232 6.03 4.61 -20.85
C PHE A 232 6.25 4.64 -19.32
N LEU A 233 6.31 3.47 -18.66
CA LEU A 233 6.56 3.38 -17.23
C LEU A 233 7.95 3.90 -16.83
N SER A 234 8.91 3.98 -17.75
CA SER A 234 10.25 4.53 -17.51
C SER A 234 10.27 6.06 -17.55
N ILE A 235 9.18 6.72 -18.00
CA ILE A 235 9.07 8.19 -18.02
C ILE A 235 9.19 8.73 -16.59
N ARG A 236 10.03 9.76 -16.45
CA ARG A 236 10.25 10.42 -15.16
C ARG A 236 9.45 11.72 -15.10
N ILE A 237 8.63 11.87 -14.06
CA ILE A 237 8.01 13.12 -13.63
C ILE A 237 8.76 13.56 -12.38
N PRO A 238 9.73 14.51 -12.47
CA PRO A 238 10.76 14.70 -11.45
C PRO A 238 10.22 14.88 -10.04
N LEU A 239 9.25 15.79 -9.84
CA LEU A 239 8.67 16.08 -8.53
C LEU A 239 7.94 14.85 -7.95
N LEU A 240 6.95 14.33 -8.70
CA LEU A 240 6.14 13.20 -8.26
C LEU A 240 6.98 11.95 -8.01
N SER A 241 7.90 11.63 -8.92
CA SER A 241 8.78 10.47 -8.76
C SER A 241 9.71 10.62 -7.55
N SER A 242 10.13 11.83 -7.19
CA SER A 242 10.96 12.08 -6.01
C SER A 242 10.18 11.88 -4.70
N ILE A 243 8.95 12.36 -4.64
CA ILE A 243 8.04 12.15 -3.50
C ILE A 243 7.74 10.65 -3.35
N GLY A 244 7.36 9.97 -4.44
CA GLY A 244 7.03 8.55 -4.41
C GLY A 244 8.18 7.62 -4.01
N LYS A 245 9.43 8.04 -4.20
CA LYS A 245 10.61 7.32 -3.68
C LYS A 245 10.69 7.37 -2.15
N LYS A 246 10.16 8.41 -1.54
CA LYS A 246 10.20 8.66 -0.10
C LYS A 246 8.89 8.27 0.60
N THR A 247 8.10 7.38 0.00
CA THR A 247 6.74 7.00 0.45
C THR A 247 6.65 6.78 1.96
N ILE A 248 7.55 6.00 2.56
CA ILE A 248 7.50 5.67 3.98
C ILE A 248 7.68 6.91 4.85
N TRP A 249 8.64 7.77 4.52
CA TRP A 249 8.90 9.00 5.28
C TRP A 249 7.73 9.98 5.19
N VAL A 250 7.19 10.19 3.98
CA VAL A 250 6.02 11.05 3.79
C VAL A 250 4.83 10.49 4.57
N TYR A 251 4.60 9.16 4.48
CA TYR A 251 3.50 8.51 5.20
C TYR A 251 3.63 8.64 6.73
N VAL A 252 4.80 8.45 7.30
CA VAL A 252 4.97 8.50 8.77
C VAL A 252 4.92 9.93 9.30
N LEU A 253 5.46 10.88 8.54
CA LEU A 253 5.64 12.25 9.02
C LEU A 253 4.47 13.18 8.72
N HIS A 254 3.56 12.83 7.76
CA HIS A 254 2.52 13.77 7.33
C HIS A 254 1.59 14.19 8.48
N GLN A 255 1.05 13.23 9.24
CA GLN A 255 0.07 13.54 10.28
C GLN A 255 0.67 14.33 11.47
N PRO A 256 1.84 13.97 12.04
CA PRO A 256 2.50 14.83 13.04
C PRO A 256 2.78 16.25 12.55
N ILE A 257 3.16 16.42 11.27
CA ILE A 257 3.41 17.73 10.69
C ILE A 257 2.10 18.51 10.52
N LEU A 258 1.05 17.88 9.99
CA LEU A 258 -0.24 18.52 9.80
C LEU A 258 -0.87 18.96 11.12
N MET A 259 -0.87 18.08 12.13
CA MET A 259 -1.33 18.44 13.47
C MET A 259 -0.52 19.59 14.07
N GLY A 260 0.80 19.58 13.92
CA GLY A 260 1.65 20.70 14.37
C GLY A 260 1.30 22.02 13.69
N ILE A 261 1.01 22.00 12.38
CA ILE A 261 0.55 23.18 11.62
C ILE A 261 -0.81 23.66 12.15
N CYS A 262 -1.75 22.76 12.37
CA CYS A 262 -3.09 23.12 12.84
C CYS A 262 -3.04 23.67 14.28
N ILE A 263 -2.24 23.09 15.18
CA ILE A 263 -2.04 23.62 16.55
C ILE A 263 -1.42 25.02 16.50
N ALA A 264 -0.37 25.22 15.71
CA ALA A 264 0.25 26.52 15.56
C ALA A 264 -0.74 27.56 15.02
N TRP A 265 -1.51 27.19 14.00
CA TRP A 265 -2.56 28.08 13.45
C TRP A 265 -3.61 28.46 14.48
N SER A 266 -4.15 27.50 15.24
CA SER A 266 -5.16 27.77 16.27
C SER A 266 -4.62 28.68 17.38
N SER A 267 -3.33 28.54 17.75
CA SER A 267 -2.70 29.37 18.80
C SER A 267 -2.45 30.83 18.40
N PHE A 268 -2.40 31.12 17.08
CA PHE A 268 -2.16 32.48 16.58
C PHE A 268 -3.43 33.20 16.11
N PHE A 269 -4.51 32.49 15.78
CA PHE A 269 -5.69 33.05 15.11
C PHE A 269 -7.02 32.75 15.81
N LEU A 270 -7.04 31.97 16.86
CA LEU A 270 -8.18 31.72 17.77
C LEU A 270 -7.80 32.06 19.21
#